data_565e92d2889eeb4c711268397a59aaca
#
_entry.id   565e92d2889eeb4c711268397a59aaca
#
_cell.length_a   1.000
_cell.length_b   1.000
_cell.length_c   1.000
_cell.angle_alpha   90.00
_cell.angle_beta   90.00
_cell.angle_gamma   90.00
#
_symmetry.space_group_name_H-M   'P 1'
#
loop_
_entity.id
_entity.type
_entity.pdbx_description
1 polymer ?
#
loop_
_entity_poly.entity_id
_entity_poly.type
_entity_poly.pdbx_seq_one_letter_code
_entity_poly.pdbx_strand_id
1 'polypeptide(L)'
;GWLSTLGLPIKEPARTNAIKDLERKSASSEGETQLFIETPYRNSGMLADLVKNCAPTTLILAATDISGPEERIRTFSAADWKKQDLSLPKLPTVFGILGAKRARRA
;
A
#
# COMPACT_ATOMS: atom_id res chain seq x y z
N GLY A 1 -4.06 5.88 12.19
CA GLY A 1 -3.22 6.00 11.04
C GLY A 1 -3.31 7.34 10.36
N TRP A 2 -2.37 7.61 9.53
CA TRP A 2 -2.27 8.85 8.79
C TRP A 2 -2.69 8.65 7.34
N LEU A 3 -3.44 9.61 6.82
CA LEU A 3 -3.67 9.68 5.38
C LEU A 3 -2.74 10.75 4.84
N SER A 4 -1.79 10.34 4.02
CA SER A 4 -0.91 11.27 3.34
C SER A 4 -1.64 11.82 2.12
N THR A 5 -1.73 13.14 2.02
CA THR A 5 -2.29 13.77 0.82
C THR A 5 -1.25 13.94 -0.26
N LEU A 6 0.02 13.70 0.07
CA LEU A 6 1.10 13.77 -0.90
C LEU A 6 1.33 12.39 -1.49
N GLY A 7 1.28 12.29 -2.80
CA GLY A 7 1.58 11.04 -3.47
C GLY A 7 3.05 10.66 -3.31
N LEU A 8 3.35 9.41 -3.60
CA LEU A 8 4.73 8.96 -3.59
C LEU A 8 5.46 9.49 -4.83
N PRO A 9 6.80 9.60 -4.76
CA PRO A 9 7.57 9.98 -5.95
C PRO A 9 7.27 9.06 -7.13
N ILE A 10 7.31 9.62 -8.32
CA ILE A 10 7.03 8.87 -9.55
C ILE A 10 8.27 8.16 -10.05
N LYS A 11 9.44 8.79 -9.89
CA LYS A 11 10.68 8.29 -10.47
C LYS A 11 11.50 7.48 -9.49
N GLU A 12 12.20 6.48 -10.02
CA GLU A 12 13.18 5.72 -9.26
C GLU A 12 14.47 6.48 -9.13
N PRO A 13 15.28 6.26 -8.08
CA PRO A 13 15.02 5.30 -6.97
C PRO A 13 14.16 5.86 -5.85
N ALA A 14 13.75 7.12 -5.94
CA ALA A 14 12.98 7.77 -4.88
C ALA A 14 11.68 7.04 -4.58
N ARG A 15 11.02 6.49 -5.60
CA ARG A 15 9.75 5.79 -5.43
C ARG A 15 9.92 4.54 -4.57
N THR A 16 10.86 3.67 -4.92
CA THR A 16 11.12 2.47 -4.14
C THR A 16 11.54 2.81 -2.71
N ASN A 17 12.39 3.82 -2.55
CA ASN A 17 12.84 4.23 -1.23
C ASN A 17 11.69 4.73 -0.38
N ALA A 18 10.76 5.49 -0.97
CA ALA A 18 9.59 5.99 -0.25
C ALA A 18 8.68 4.86 0.20
N ILE A 19 8.47 3.85 -0.66
CA ILE A 19 7.67 2.68 -0.30
C ILE A 19 8.29 1.95 0.88
N LYS A 20 9.60 1.72 0.83
CA LYS A 20 10.29 1.02 1.90
C LYS A 20 10.31 1.81 3.20
N ASP A 21 10.35 3.13 3.12
CA ASP A 21 10.28 3.98 4.30
C ASP A 21 8.89 3.89 4.96
N LEU A 22 7.84 3.90 4.17
CA LEU A 22 6.49 3.73 4.69
C LEU A 22 6.32 2.37 5.35
N GLU A 23 6.84 1.34 4.70
CA GLU A 23 6.79 -0.01 5.25
C GLU A 23 7.49 -0.08 6.60
N ARG A 24 8.67 0.51 6.70
CA ARG A 24 9.44 0.55 7.94
C ARG A 24 8.69 1.26 9.04
N LYS A 25 8.10 2.43 8.73
CA LYS A 25 7.31 3.17 9.71
C LYS A 25 6.12 2.37 10.19
N SER A 26 5.45 1.68 9.27
CA SER A 26 4.27 0.89 9.63
C SER A 26 4.63 -0.33 10.47
N ALA A 27 5.85 -0.84 10.32
CA ALA A 27 6.32 -2.00 11.07
C ALA A 27 6.98 -1.62 12.40
N SER A 28 7.00 -0.35 12.75
CA SER A 28 7.59 0.12 14.00
C SER A 28 6.84 -0.46 15.19
N SER A 29 7.39 -0.24 16.40
CA SER A 29 6.76 -0.74 17.62
C SER A 29 5.33 -0.25 17.78
N GLU A 30 5.00 0.92 17.22
CA GLU A 30 3.64 1.46 17.26
C GLU A 30 2.70 0.75 16.30
N GLY A 31 3.21 0.18 15.23
CA GLY A 31 2.43 -0.61 14.31
C GLY A 31 1.32 0.14 13.60
N GLU A 32 1.60 1.36 13.16
CA GLU A 32 0.56 2.17 12.51
C GLU A 32 0.52 1.95 11.01
N THR A 33 -0.68 1.66 10.50
CA THR A 33 -0.89 1.58 9.06
C THR A 33 -0.60 2.93 8.41
N GLN A 34 0.21 2.91 7.35
CA GLN A 34 0.49 4.13 6.58
C GLN A 34 -0.46 4.18 5.40
N LEU A 35 -1.28 5.22 5.35
CA LEU A 35 -2.28 5.40 4.29
C LEU A 35 -1.83 6.51 3.35
N PHE A 36 -2.10 6.33 2.06
CA PHE A 36 -1.78 7.35 1.07
C PHE A 36 -2.66 7.18 -0.15
N ILE A 37 -2.68 8.21 -1.01
CA ILE A 37 -3.44 8.19 -2.25
C ILE A 37 -2.51 8.37 -3.44
N GLU A 38 -2.95 7.91 -4.59
CA GLU A 38 -2.26 8.12 -5.85
C GLU A 38 -3.29 8.62 -6.86
N THR A 39 -2.83 9.24 -7.95
CA THR A 39 -3.77 9.65 -9.00
C THR A 39 -4.40 8.41 -9.61
N PRO A 40 -5.68 8.47 -10.01
CA PRO A 40 -6.37 7.28 -10.53
C PRO A 40 -5.68 6.60 -11.71
N TYR A 41 -4.98 7.36 -12.54
CA TYR A 41 -4.27 6.78 -13.70
C TYR A 41 -3.16 5.81 -13.31
N ARG A 42 -2.61 5.95 -12.11
CA ARG A 42 -1.48 5.16 -11.66
C ARG A 42 -1.83 4.13 -10.62
N ASN A 43 -3.14 3.90 -10.39
CA ASN A 43 -3.57 2.96 -9.35
C ASN A 43 -2.99 1.56 -9.53
N SER A 44 -3.13 1.00 -10.74
CA SER A 44 -2.61 -0.36 -10.99
C SER A 44 -1.09 -0.41 -10.85
N GLY A 45 -0.40 0.61 -11.36
CA GLY A 45 1.04 0.69 -11.23
C GLY A 45 1.48 0.84 -9.78
N MET A 46 0.74 1.61 -8.99
CA MET A 46 1.03 1.75 -7.57
C MET A 46 0.87 0.43 -6.84
N LEU A 47 -0.24 -0.28 -7.07
CA LEU A 47 -0.46 -1.57 -6.43
C LEU A 47 0.65 -2.55 -6.80
N ALA A 48 1.02 -2.61 -8.08
CA ALA A 48 2.09 -3.49 -8.53
C ALA A 48 3.42 -3.17 -7.85
N ASP A 49 3.74 -1.88 -7.71
CA ASP A 49 4.98 -1.46 -7.07
C ASP A 49 5.00 -1.79 -5.58
N LEU A 50 3.87 -1.63 -4.90
CA LEU A 50 3.78 -2.01 -3.48
C LEU A 50 3.99 -3.51 -3.32
N VAL A 51 3.32 -4.31 -4.13
CA VAL A 51 3.43 -5.76 -4.06
C VAL A 51 4.86 -6.22 -4.36
N LYS A 52 5.52 -5.56 -5.31
CA LYS A 52 6.88 -5.90 -5.68
C LYS A 52 7.90 -5.56 -4.60
N ASN A 53 7.72 -4.42 -3.94
CA ASN A 53 8.75 -3.85 -3.07
C ASN A 53 8.56 -4.13 -1.59
N CYS A 54 7.35 -4.48 -1.15
CA CYS A 54 7.11 -4.79 0.25
C CYS A 54 7.49 -6.24 0.57
N ALA A 55 7.81 -6.48 1.83
CA ALA A 55 8.09 -7.82 2.30
C ALA A 55 6.85 -8.73 2.12
N PRO A 56 7.04 -10.03 1.90
CA PRO A 56 5.91 -10.94 1.67
C PRO A 56 4.82 -10.91 2.74
N THR A 57 5.19 -10.62 3.99
CA THR A 57 4.26 -10.59 5.12
C THR A 57 3.60 -9.23 5.33
N THR A 58 4.05 -8.20 4.62
CA THR A 58 3.47 -6.87 4.75
C THR A 58 2.06 -6.85 4.17
N LEU A 59 1.11 -6.31 4.94
CA LEU A 59 -0.26 -6.18 4.47
C LEU A 59 -0.39 -4.93 3.61
N ILE A 60 -1.08 -5.07 2.50
CA ILE A 60 -1.32 -3.98 1.57
C ILE A 60 -2.82 -3.83 1.36
N LEU A 61 -3.33 -2.65 1.63
CA LEU A 61 -4.74 -2.30 1.46
C LEU A 61 -4.92 -1.56 0.13
N ALA A 62 -5.95 -1.92 -0.60
CA ALA A 62 -6.40 -1.14 -1.74
C ALA A 62 -7.92 -0.93 -1.59
N ALA A 63 -8.31 0.30 -1.30
CA ALA A 63 -9.71 0.67 -1.11
C ALA A 63 -10.12 1.64 -2.21
N THR A 64 -10.92 1.14 -3.15
CA THR A 64 -11.32 1.88 -4.34
C THR A 64 -12.75 2.38 -4.21
N ASP A 65 -12.97 3.62 -4.64
CA ASP A 65 -14.30 4.23 -4.73
C ASP A 65 -15.10 4.10 -3.42
N ILE A 66 -14.46 4.46 -2.30
CA ILE A 66 -15.10 4.33 -0.99
C ILE A 66 -16.38 5.14 -0.97
N SER A 67 -17.47 4.47 -0.53
CA SER A 67 -18.83 5.04 -0.50
C SER A 67 -19.41 5.29 -1.88
N GLY A 68 -18.73 4.89 -2.94
CA GLY A 68 -19.25 4.99 -4.31
C GLY A 68 -19.88 3.68 -4.77
N PRO A 69 -20.51 3.71 -5.96
CA PRO A 69 -21.19 2.52 -6.47
C PRO A 69 -20.26 1.37 -6.83
N GLU A 70 -18.96 1.62 -6.99
CA GLU A 70 -18.00 0.60 -7.34
C GLU A 70 -17.01 0.35 -6.20
N GLU A 71 -17.44 0.60 -4.97
CA GLU A 71 -16.58 0.40 -3.82
C GLU A 71 -16.04 -1.02 -3.76
N ARG A 72 -14.74 -1.12 -3.55
CA ARG A 72 -14.08 -2.40 -3.37
C ARG A 72 -12.89 -2.23 -2.43
N ILE A 73 -12.94 -2.94 -1.32
CA ILE A 73 -11.89 -2.85 -0.30
C ILE A 73 -11.25 -4.22 -0.18
N ARG A 74 -9.95 -4.31 -0.43
CA ARG A 74 -9.20 -5.57 -0.33
C ARG A 74 -7.93 -5.35 0.46
N THR A 75 -7.61 -6.30 1.32
CA THR A 75 -6.35 -6.32 2.06
C THR A 75 -5.77 -7.72 1.99
N PHE A 76 -4.56 -7.81 1.51
CA PHE A 76 -3.81 -9.07 1.45
C PHE A 76 -2.36 -8.79 1.83
N SER A 77 -1.64 -9.84 2.26
CA SER A 77 -0.19 -9.74 2.33
C SER A 77 0.37 -9.56 0.91
N ALA A 78 1.58 -9.03 0.81
CA ALA A 78 2.22 -8.89 -0.50
C ALA A 78 2.31 -10.25 -1.20
N ALA A 79 2.61 -11.32 -0.44
CA ALA A 79 2.68 -12.66 -1.01
C ALA A 79 1.33 -13.10 -1.61
N ASP A 80 0.24 -12.84 -0.90
CA ASP A 80 -1.08 -13.21 -1.39
C ASP A 80 -1.55 -12.32 -2.54
N TRP A 81 -1.18 -11.06 -2.54
CA TRP A 81 -1.49 -10.16 -3.65
C TRP A 81 -0.93 -10.67 -4.97
N LYS A 82 0.23 -11.33 -4.94
CA LYS A 82 0.85 -11.87 -6.16
C LYS A 82 -0.03 -12.91 -6.84
N LYS A 83 -0.99 -13.46 -6.14
CA LYS A 83 -1.94 -14.44 -6.68
C LYS A 83 -3.23 -13.79 -7.16
N GLN A 84 -3.35 -12.47 -7.03
CA GLN A 84 -4.56 -11.73 -7.38
C GLN A 84 -4.36 -10.94 -8.66
N ASP A 85 -5.47 -10.51 -9.24
CA ASP A 85 -5.44 -9.54 -10.32
C ASP A 85 -5.11 -8.18 -9.72
N LEU A 86 -4.00 -7.58 -10.15
CA LEU A 86 -3.54 -6.30 -9.62
C LEU A 86 -4.10 -5.10 -10.38
N SER A 87 -4.94 -5.33 -11.38
CA SER A 87 -5.53 -4.20 -12.09
C SER A 87 -6.57 -3.51 -11.22
N LEU A 88 -6.61 -2.19 -11.31
CA LEU A 88 -7.56 -1.36 -10.58
C LEU A 88 -8.22 -0.39 -11.55
N PRO A 89 -9.49 -0.07 -11.31
CA PRO A 89 -10.16 0.94 -12.13
C PRO A 89 -9.55 2.32 -11.87
N LYS A 90 -9.76 3.23 -12.80
CA LYS A 90 -9.26 4.61 -12.67
C LYS A 90 -10.24 5.42 -11.81
N LEU A 91 -10.37 5.01 -10.56
CA LEU A 91 -11.25 5.63 -9.58
C LEU A 91 -10.42 6.02 -8.36
N PRO A 92 -10.89 6.96 -7.55
CA PRO A 92 -10.16 7.33 -6.33
C PRO A 92 -9.87 6.10 -5.48
N THR A 93 -8.62 5.92 -5.11
CA THR A 93 -8.19 4.75 -4.33
C THR A 93 -7.28 5.19 -3.20
N VAL A 94 -7.54 4.62 -2.02
CA VAL A 94 -6.66 4.78 -0.87
C VAL A 94 -5.86 3.50 -0.74
N PHE A 95 -4.55 3.65 -0.60
CA PHE A 95 -3.65 2.54 -0.35
C PHE A 95 -3.18 2.58 1.09
N GLY A 96 -2.90 1.41 1.64
CA GLY A 96 -2.35 1.31 2.98
C GLY A 96 -1.27 0.25 3.04
N ILE A 97 -0.29 0.49 3.90
CA ILE A 97 0.80 -0.43 4.14
C ILE A 97 0.89 -0.68 5.64
N LEU A 98 0.92 -1.94 6.03
CA LEU A 98 1.18 -2.34 7.41
C LEU A 98 2.20 -3.46 7.40
N GLY A 99 3.45 -3.10 7.65
CA GLY A 99 4.52 -4.07 7.75
C GLY A 99 4.33 -4.96 8.96
N ALA A 100 4.78 -6.20 8.86
CA ALA A 100 4.74 -7.10 9.98
C ALA A 100 5.67 -6.57 11.07
N LYS A 101 5.20 -6.55 12.30
CA LYS A 101 6.04 -6.17 13.42
C LYS A 101 7.14 -7.20 13.57
N ARG A 102 8.32 -6.71 13.90
CA ARG A 102 9.38 -7.63 14.26
C ARG A 102 8.92 -8.44 15.46
N ALA A 103 9.23 -9.72 15.44
CA ALA A 103 8.93 -10.57 16.57
C ALA A 103 9.54 -9.92 17.82
N ARG A 104 8.69 -9.70 18.82
CA ARG A 104 9.20 -9.15 20.07
C ARG A 104 9.98 -10.22 20.77
N ARG A 105 11.10 -9.81 21.28
CA ARG A 105 11.83 -10.71 22.13
C ARG A 105 11.11 -10.80 23.47
N ALA A 106 10.81 -11.98 23.80
CA ALA A 106 10.17 -12.20 25.08
C ALA A 106 11.15 -11.89 26.22
#